data_7444b096f99281d4fb7114da5ad54a12
#
_entry.id   7444b096f99281d4fb7114da5ad54a12
#
_cell.length_a   1.000
_cell.length_b   1.000
_cell.length_c   1.000
_cell.angle_alpha   90.00
_cell.angle_beta   90.00
_cell.angle_gamma   90.00
#
_symmetry.space_group_name_H-M   'P 1'
#
loop_
_entity.id
_entity.type
_entity.pdbx_description
1 polymer ?
#
loop_
_entity_poly.entity_id
_entity_poly.type
_entity_poly.pdbx_seq_one_letter_code
_entity_poly.pdbx_strand_id
1 'polypeptide(L)'
;MKIGLFIGALATKMNLHDQIKMIIDAEKRGFDSFWFAQTGETDVLTTIALAGKETENIELATGVIPTYTRHPHVLAQQAATVNAAISNRLILGIGPSHRPGVERLGLKYDRPALYIREYVEILRELTTQGHTNYQGDIFNIESSFNLIDSTPMPIMISALAPMMLKVAGEVADGTITWMAGLTALRRHVIPKLNAASASAQRGQLRVVAGVPFSVTDDIRNTKIVAGEKFQVYGRLENYRRILDYGEVEGPSDVAMLGNEVQLAEQIAQYFDAGVTDLILAPFASDIQDESNLSNLDTLQGIAAEYNV
;
A
#
# COMPACT_ATOMS: atom_id res chain seq x y z
N MET A 1 15.54 3.55 5.44
CA MET A 1 14.25 3.19 6.07
C MET A 1 13.31 4.34 5.77
N LYS A 2 12.06 4.07 5.38
CA LYS A 2 11.10 5.13 5.00
C LYS A 2 9.87 5.08 5.87
N ILE A 3 9.41 6.24 6.32
CA ILE A 3 8.15 6.40 7.06
C ILE A 3 7.18 7.23 6.23
N GLY A 4 6.02 6.65 5.94
CA GLY A 4 4.98 7.29 5.15
C GLY A 4 3.62 7.29 5.84
N LEU A 5 2.71 8.05 5.26
CA LEU A 5 1.30 8.05 5.66
C LEU A 5 0.48 7.16 4.74
N PHE A 6 -0.52 6.49 5.31
CA PHE A 6 -1.47 5.67 4.57
C PHE A 6 -2.90 6.09 4.85
N ILE A 7 -3.62 6.43 3.79
CA ILE A 7 -5.05 6.68 3.86
C ILE A 7 -5.77 5.61 3.06
N GLY A 8 -6.35 4.67 3.80
CA GLY A 8 -7.22 3.64 3.26
C GLY A 8 -8.69 3.94 3.53
N ALA A 9 -9.34 3.06 4.28
CA ALA A 9 -10.75 3.21 4.68
C ALA A 9 -11.07 4.49 5.46
N LEU A 10 -10.06 5.23 5.93
CA LEU A 10 -10.24 6.50 6.62
C LEU A 10 -10.58 7.67 5.68
N ALA A 11 -10.29 7.52 4.38
CA ALA A 11 -10.59 8.55 3.37
C ALA A 11 -12.08 8.64 3.00
N THR A 12 -12.90 7.70 3.45
CA THR A 12 -14.30 7.55 3.03
C THR A 12 -15.22 8.72 3.37
N LYS A 13 -14.74 9.68 4.17
CA LYS A 13 -15.49 10.89 4.54
C LYS A 13 -14.83 12.19 4.07
N MET A 14 -13.66 12.09 3.40
CA MET A 14 -12.90 13.26 2.97
C MET A 14 -13.26 13.64 1.54
N ASN A 15 -13.55 14.90 1.31
CA ASN A 15 -13.68 15.42 -0.05
C ASN A 15 -12.31 15.49 -0.75
N LEU A 16 -12.30 15.62 -2.08
CA LEU A 16 -11.08 15.64 -2.88
C LEU A 16 -10.09 16.73 -2.43
N HIS A 17 -10.58 17.91 -2.08
CA HIS A 17 -9.74 19.03 -1.67
C HIS A 17 -9.01 18.75 -0.34
N ASP A 18 -9.69 18.14 0.61
CA ASP A 18 -9.07 17.77 1.89
C ASP A 18 -8.03 16.65 1.71
N GLN A 19 -8.28 15.69 0.79
CA GLN A 19 -7.31 14.67 0.43
C GLN A 19 -6.03 15.29 -0.17
N ILE A 20 -6.16 16.23 -1.08
CA ILE A 20 -5.01 16.95 -1.68
C ILE A 20 -4.25 17.72 -0.59
N LYS A 21 -4.94 18.45 0.27
CA LYS A 21 -4.30 19.18 1.39
C LYS A 21 -3.51 18.25 2.31
N MET A 22 -4.04 17.06 2.61
CA MET A 22 -3.36 16.10 3.47
C MET A 22 -2.05 15.61 2.85
N ILE A 23 -2.02 15.39 1.53
CA ILE A 23 -0.78 15.02 0.82
C ILE A 23 0.25 16.15 0.90
N ILE A 24 -0.17 17.39 0.67
CA ILE A 24 0.70 18.58 0.77
C ILE A 24 1.23 18.76 2.20
N ASP A 25 0.38 18.54 3.22
CA ASP A 25 0.80 18.62 4.61
C ASP A 25 1.79 17.51 4.97
N ALA A 26 1.59 16.29 4.45
CA ALA A 26 2.53 15.20 4.64
C ALA A 26 3.95 15.52 4.13
N GLU A 27 4.07 16.13 2.95
CA GLU A 27 5.38 16.59 2.46
C GLU A 27 5.99 17.66 3.35
N LYS A 28 5.20 18.67 3.75
CA LYS A 28 5.67 19.76 4.64
C LYS A 28 6.16 19.24 6.00
N ARG A 29 5.60 18.12 6.46
CA ARG A 29 6.01 17.41 7.67
C ARG A 29 7.25 16.53 7.48
N GLY A 30 7.73 16.35 6.24
CA GLY A 30 8.92 15.56 5.93
C GLY A 30 8.69 14.06 5.85
N PHE A 31 7.46 13.59 5.64
CA PHE A 31 7.22 12.17 5.36
C PHE A 31 7.79 11.75 4.01
N ASP A 32 8.38 10.55 3.95
CA ASP A 32 9.01 10.01 2.74
C ASP A 32 7.99 9.70 1.64
N SER A 33 6.79 9.26 2.01
CA SER A 33 5.78 8.80 1.07
C SER A 33 4.35 8.98 1.57
N PHE A 34 3.42 9.10 0.61
CA PHE A 34 1.99 9.11 0.89
C PHE A 34 1.29 8.03 0.06
N TRP A 35 0.57 7.14 0.73
CA TRP A 35 -0.08 5.98 0.15
C TRP A 35 -1.60 6.11 0.20
N PHE A 36 -2.23 5.89 -0.95
CA PHE A 36 -3.66 6.10 -1.13
C PHE A 36 -4.36 4.84 -1.62
N ALA A 37 -5.37 4.35 -0.88
CA ALA A 37 -6.16 3.19 -1.30
C ALA A 37 -7.33 3.60 -2.19
N GLN A 38 -7.56 2.87 -3.28
CA GLN A 38 -8.75 3.01 -4.12
C GLN A 38 -9.95 2.33 -3.43
N THR A 39 -10.66 3.07 -2.59
CA THR A 39 -11.77 2.54 -1.76
C THR A 39 -13.16 2.94 -2.20
N GLY A 40 -13.29 3.77 -3.23
CA GLY A 40 -14.58 3.99 -3.88
C GLY A 40 -15.02 5.45 -4.06
N GLU A 41 -14.49 6.42 -3.27
CA GLU A 41 -14.98 7.81 -3.31
C GLU A 41 -14.31 8.63 -4.41
N THR A 42 -12.99 8.58 -4.48
CA THR A 42 -12.20 9.31 -5.48
C THR A 42 -11.29 8.36 -6.24
N ASP A 43 -10.98 8.70 -7.49
CA ASP A 43 -9.95 8.01 -8.25
C ASP A 43 -8.56 8.41 -7.75
N VAL A 44 -7.80 7.44 -7.24
CA VAL A 44 -6.51 7.72 -6.58
C VAL A 44 -5.46 8.28 -7.53
N LEU A 45 -5.40 7.84 -8.79
CA LEU A 45 -4.42 8.36 -9.75
C LEU A 45 -4.74 9.81 -10.13
N THR A 46 -6.01 10.15 -10.27
CA THR A 46 -6.44 11.53 -10.48
C THR A 46 -6.10 12.41 -9.28
N THR A 47 -6.36 11.93 -8.05
CA THR A 47 -6.00 12.64 -6.81
C THR A 47 -4.48 12.86 -6.70
N ILE A 48 -3.68 11.82 -6.98
CA ILE A 48 -2.22 11.88 -6.98
C ILE A 48 -1.72 12.87 -8.04
N ALA A 49 -2.29 12.88 -9.24
CA ALA A 49 -1.88 13.83 -10.29
C ALA A 49 -2.10 15.29 -9.87
N LEU A 50 -3.22 15.57 -9.19
CA LEU A 50 -3.53 16.91 -8.70
C LEU A 50 -2.60 17.31 -7.54
N ALA A 51 -2.45 16.47 -6.53
CA ALA A 51 -1.60 16.73 -5.37
C ALA A 51 -0.12 16.79 -5.73
N GLY A 52 0.32 15.96 -6.67
CA GLY A 52 1.71 15.90 -7.11
C GLY A 52 2.20 17.14 -7.85
N LYS A 53 1.29 18.00 -8.33
CA LYS A 53 1.63 19.33 -8.86
C LYS A 53 1.94 20.35 -7.79
N GLU A 54 1.46 20.12 -6.57
CA GLU A 54 1.62 20.98 -5.40
C GLU A 54 2.71 20.46 -4.44
N THR A 55 3.39 19.37 -4.82
CA THR A 55 4.48 18.72 -4.05
C THR A 55 5.71 18.51 -4.92
N GLU A 56 6.91 18.41 -4.31
CA GLU A 56 8.19 18.32 -5.03
C GLU A 56 8.96 17.02 -4.77
N ASN A 57 8.94 16.49 -3.55
CA ASN A 57 9.86 15.44 -3.12
C ASN A 57 9.19 14.13 -2.69
N ILE A 58 8.01 14.20 -2.04
CA ILE A 58 7.32 13.06 -1.47
C ILE A 58 6.98 12.01 -2.54
N GLU A 59 7.29 10.74 -2.28
CA GLU A 59 6.81 9.63 -3.11
C GLU A 59 5.28 9.51 -2.98
N LEU A 60 4.58 9.45 -4.10
CA LEU A 60 3.13 9.31 -4.15
C LEU A 60 2.75 7.93 -4.63
N ALA A 61 1.98 7.20 -3.83
CA ALA A 61 1.79 5.78 -4.03
C ALA A 61 0.32 5.34 -3.95
N THR A 62 0.00 4.31 -4.72
CA THR A 62 -1.31 3.66 -4.62
C THR A 62 -1.24 2.41 -3.74
N GLY A 63 -2.14 2.30 -2.77
CA GLY A 63 -2.12 1.19 -1.82
C GLY A 63 -3.48 0.54 -1.59
N VAL A 64 -4.17 -0.04 -2.59
CA VAL A 64 -3.76 -0.37 -3.97
C VAL A 64 -4.88 -0.06 -4.97
N ILE A 65 -4.56 -0.08 -6.26
CA ILE A 65 -5.56 -0.06 -7.32
C ILE A 65 -6.07 -1.48 -7.58
N PRO A 66 -7.40 -1.72 -7.54
CA PRO A 66 -8.00 -2.98 -7.97
C PRO A 66 -7.83 -3.23 -9.46
N THR A 67 -7.20 -4.36 -9.83
CA THR A 67 -6.85 -4.65 -11.23
C THR A 67 -8.03 -5.11 -12.09
N TYR A 68 -9.01 -5.81 -11.51
CA TYR A 68 -10.16 -6.35 -12.27
C TYR A 68 -11.03 -5.27 -12.92
N THR A 69 -11.02 -4.05 -12.41
CA THR A 69 -11.80 -2.93 -12.95
C THR A 69 -11.06 -2.13 -14.02
N ARG A 70 -9.80 -2.44 -14.30
CA ARG A 70 -8.97 -1.74 -15.29
C ARG A 70 -8.21 -2.74 -16.15
N HIS A 71 -8.23 -2.53 -17.47
CA HIS A 71 -7.37 -3.28 -18.36
C HIS A 71 -5.90 -2.85 -18.17
N PRO A 72 -4.90 -3.77 -18.23
CA PRO A 72 -3.50 -3.41 -17.97
C PRO A 72 -2.96 -2.33 -18.91
N HIS A 73 -3.38 -2.32 -20.20
CA HIS A 73 -3.04 -1.24 -21.13
C HIS A 73 -3.52 0.13 -20.64
N VAL A 74 -4.78 0.22 -20.19
CA VAL A 74 -5.36 1.49 -19.70
C VAL A 74 -4.64 1.96 -18.44
N LEU A 75 -4.36 1.04 -17.50
CA LEU A 75 -3.64 1.38 -16.29
C LEU A 75 -2.19 1.80 -16.58
N ALA A 76 -1.50 1.13 -17.50
CA ALA A 76 -0.14 1.49 -17.90
C ALA A 76 -0.08 2.92 -18.47
N GLN A 77 -1.00 3.26 -19.38
CA GLN A 77 -1.08 4.60 -19.98
C GLN A 77 -1.41 5.67 -18.92
N GLN A 78 -2.38 5.40 -18.05
CA GLN A 78 -2.76 6.32 -16.98
C GLN A 78 -1.62 6.52 -15.98
N ALA A 79 -0.98 5.44 -15.53
CA ALA A 79 0.13 5.50 -14.59
C ALA A 79 1.35 6.23 -15.17
N ALA A 80 1.71 5.98 -16.42
CA ALA A 80 2.79 6.70 -17.10
C ALA A 80 2.48 8.21 -17.21
N THR A 81 1.23 8.58 -17.52
CA THR A 81 0.80 9.98 -17.59
C THR A 81 0.91 10.67 -16.23
N VAL A 82 0.41 9.99 -15.17
CA VAL A 82 0.49 10.52 -13.80
C VAL A 82 1.95 10.64 -13.35
N ASN A 83 2.77 9.61 -13.61
CA ASN A 83 4.18 9.58 -13.24
C ASN A 83 4.95 10.77 -13.87
N ALA A 84 4.76 11.01 -15.17
CA ALA A 84 5.32 12.18 -15.84
C ALA A 84 4.81 13.48 -15.22
N ALA A 85 3.51 13.60 -14.95
CA ALA A 85 2.90 14.80 -14.38
C ALA A 85 3.45 15.18 -13.00
N ILE A 86 3.92 14.21 -12.22
CA ILE A 86 4.45 14.39 -10.85
C ILE A 86 5.98 14.21 -10.78
N SER A 87 6.70 14.45 -11.85
CA SER A 87 8.16 14.37 -11.92
C SER A 87 8.73 13.00 -11.54
N ASN A 88 8.06 11.94 -11.98
CA ASN A 88 8.48 10.53 -11.81
C ASN A 88 8.59 10.05 -10.34
N ARG A 89 7.66 10.48 -9.49
CA ARG A 89 7.59 10.10 -8.08
C ARG A 89 6.48 9.08 -7.76
N LEU A 90 5.85 8.47 -8.79
CA LEU A 90 4.79 7.49 -8.59
C LEU A 90 5.33 6.12 -8.19
N ILE A 91 4.70 5.52 -7.18
CA ILE A 91 4.80 4.08 -6.88
C ILE A 91 3.44 3.45 -7.19
N LEU A 92 3.42 2.53 -8.14
CA LEU A 92 2.18 1.90 -8.59
C LEU A 92 1.90 0.62 -7.78
N GLY A 93 1.09 0.73 -6.73
CA GLY A 93 0.59 -0.43 -5.98
C GLY A 93 -0.72 -0.95 -6.57
N ILE A 94 -0.75 -2.24 -6.87
CA ILE A 94 -1.91 -2.92 -7.45
C ILE A 94 -2.29 -4.17 -6.66
N GLY A 95 -3.52 -4.64 -6.84
CA GLY A 95 -3.98 -5.88 -6.23
C GLY A 95 -5.27 -6.42 -6.82
N PRO A 96 -5.58 -7.71 -6.55
CA PRO A 96 -6.77 -8.35 -7.11
C PRO A 96 -8.07 -7.92 -6.42
N SER A 97 -7.99 -7.08 -5.36
CA SER A 97 -9.13 -6.76 -4.50
C SER A 97 -9.69 -8.01 -3.79
N HIS A 98 -10.93 -7.96 -3.33
CA HIS A 98 -11.60 -9.05 -2.63
C HIS A 98 -12.69 -9.66 -3.51
N ARG A 99 -12.77 -11.00 -3.56
CA ARG A 99 -13.77 -11.73 -4.35
C ARG A 99 -15.19 -11.12 -4.26
N PRO A 100 -15.77 -10.87 -3.07
CA PRO A 100 -17.13 -10.32 -2.99
C PRO A 100 -17.27 -8.93 -3.62
N GLY A 101 -16.21 -8.12 -3.58
CA GLY A 101 -16.20 -6.80 -4.20
C GLY A 101 -16.20 -6.88 -5.73
N VAL A 102 -15.33 -7.75 -6.28
CA VAL A 102 -15.19 -7.96 -7.72
C VAL A 102 -16.46 -8.58 -8.31
N GLU A 103 -17.01 -9.64 -7.68
CA GLU A 103 -18.22 -10.32 -8.13
C GLU A 103 -19.46 -9.42 -8.09
N ARG A 104 -19.54 -8.49 -7.13
CA ARG A 104 -20.60 -7.48 -7.05
C ARG A 104 -20.60 -6.50 -8.22
N LEU A 105 -19.45 -6.31 -8.87
CA LEU A 105 -19.31 -5.53 -10.11
C LEU A 105 -19.61 -6.36 -11.38
N GLY A 106 -20.09 -7.60 -11.24
CA GLY A 106 -20.37 -8.49 -12.36
C GLY A 106 -19.13 -9.13 -13.01
N LEU A 107 -17.96 -9.01 -12.36
CA LEU A 107 -16.70 -9.53 -12.88
C LEU A 107 -16.37 -10.90 -12.25
N LYS A 108 -15.68 -11.75 -13.00
CA LYS A 108 -15.22 -13.06 -12.48
C LYS A 108 -13.93 -12.88 -11.68
N TYR A 109 -13.88 -13.47 -10.50
CA TYR A 109 -12.68 -13.55 -9.67
C TYR A 109 -12.06 -14.94 -9.79
N ASP A 110 -11.30 -15.16 -10.84
CA ASP A 110 -10.70 -16.47 -11.14
C ASP A 110 -9.18 -16.38 -11.21
N ARG A 111 -8.48 -17.44 -10.81
CA ARG A 111 -7.01 -17.58 -10.81
C ARG A 111 -6.24 -16.30 -10.44
N PRO A 112 -6.53 -15.64 -9.28
CA PRO A 112 -6.03 -14.28 -9.01
C PRO A 112 -4.51 -14.15 -9.01
N ALA A 113 -3.76 -15.19 -8.63
CA ALA A 113 -2.30 -15.14 -8.65
C ALA A 113 -1.75 -15.14 -10.09
N LEU A 114 -2.31 -15.96 -10.98
CA LEU A 114 -1.93 -15.95 -12.39
C LEU A 114 -2.37 -14.65 -13.07
N TYR A 115 -3.60 -14.20 -12.78
CA TYR A 115 -4.12 -12.93 -13.27
C TYR A 115 -3.19 -11.76 -12.93
N ILE A 116 -2.76 -11.66 -11.67
CA ILE A 116 -1.84 -10.58 -11.23
C ILE A 116 -0.46 -10.74 -11.86
N ARG A 117 0.05 -11.97 -12.02
CA ARG A 117 1.33 -12.21 -12.70
C ARG A 117 1.33 -11.63 -14.11
N GLU A 118 0.42 -12.10 -14.95
CA GLU A 118 0.32 -11.66 -16.34
C GLU A 118 0.05 -10.15 -16.44
N TYR A 119 -0.78 -9.64 -15.54
CA TYR A 119 -1.08 -8.21 -15.44
C TYR A 119 0.18 -7.37 -15.19
N VAL A 120 1.05 -7.79 -14.23
CA VAL A 120 2.30 -7.08 -13.89
C VAL A 120 3.31 -7.17 -15.02
N GLU A 121 3.45 -8.33 -15.64
CA GLU A 121 4.36 -8.54 -16.78
C GLU A 121 4.00 -7.58 -17.93
N ILE A 122 2.72 -7.49 -18.27
CA ILE A 122 2.21 -6.55 -19.29
C ILE A 122 2.43 -5.09 -18.88
N LEU A 123 2.11 -4.74 -17.63
CA LEU A 123 2.36 -3.38 -17.12
C LEU A 123 3.83 -3.00 -17.23
N ARG A 124 4.73 -3.91 -16.85
CA ARG A 124 6.17 -3.68 -16.89
C ARG A 124 6.65 -3.44 -18.32
N GLU A 125 6.27 -4.28 -19.28
CA GLU A 125 6.62 -4.09 -20.68
C GLU A 125 6.13 -2.73 -21.21
N LEU A 126 4.85 -2.41 -21.00
CA LEU A 126 4.25 -1.15 -21.44
C LEU A 126 4.89 0.08 -20.79
N THR A 127 5.20 0.02 -19.50
CA THR A 127 5.77 1.18 -18.77
C THR A 127 7.28 1.33 -18.90
N THR A 128 7.99 0.31 -19.41
CA THR A 128 9.45 0.38 -19.63
C THR A 128 9.84 0.49 -21.10
N GLN A 129 9.12 -0.21 -21.98
CA GLN A 129 9.43 -0.31 -23.41
C GLN A 129 8.43 0.44 -24.28
N GLY A 130 7.26 0.78 -23.75
CA GLY A 130 6.16 1.42 -24.48
C GLY A 130 5.39 0.46 -25.39
N HIS A 131 5.69 -0.85 -25.39
CA HIS A 131 4.99 -1.85 -26.18
C HIS A 131 4.96 -3.21 -25.47
N THR A 132 4.00 -4.05 -25.85
CA THR A 132 3.88 -5.44 -25.42
C THR A 132 3.28 -6.29 -26.56
N ASN A 133 3.72 -7.53 -26.66
CA ASN A 133 3.07 -8.59 -27.45
C ASN A 133 2.96 -9.83 -26.55
N TYR A 134 2.07 -9.75 -25.59
CA TYR A 134 1.92 -10.74 -24.52
C TYR A 134 0.92 -11.82 -24.91
N GLN A 135 1.33 -13.09 -24.80
CA GLN A 135 0.52 -14.26 -25.06
C GLN A 135 0.47 -15.14 -23.81
N GLY A 136 -0.56 -14.93 -22.99
CA GLY A 136 -0.78 -15.65 -21.74
C GLY A 136 -2.05 -16.50 -21.72
N ASP A 137 -2.32 -17.08 -20.58
CA ASP A 137 -3.55 -17.85 -20.35
C ASP A 137 -4.77 -16.96 -20.11
N ILE A 138 -4.55 -15.75 -19.60
CA ILE A 138 -5.61 -14.79 -19.23
C ILE A 138 -5.62 -13.62 -20.20
N PHE A 139 -4.44 -13.11 -20.53
CA PHE A 139 -4.30 -11.95 -21.40
C PHE A 139 -3.58 -12.32 -22.71
N ASN A 140 -4.16 -11.87 -23.83
CA ASN A 140 -3.54 -11.89 -25.14
C ASN A 140 -3.60 -10.46 -25.68
N ILE A 141 -2.48 -9.73 -25.63
CA ILE A 141 -2.45 -8.30 -25.88
C ILE A 141 -1.27 -7.95 -26.77
N GLU A 142 -1.57 -7.35 -27.91
CA GLU A 142 -0.59 -6.61 -28.72
C GLU A 142 -0.93 -5.12 -28.63
N SER A 143 -0.01 -4.33 -28.10
CA SER A 143 -0.28 -2.91 -27.82
C SER A 143 0.99 -2.10 -27.72
N SER A 144 0.89 -0.80 -28.04
CA SER A 144 1.96 0.15 -27.86
C SER A 144 1.44 1.56 -27.59
N PHE A 145 2.23 2.36 -26.90
CA PHE A 145 2.07 3.82 -26.78
C PHE A 145 3.42 4.49 -26.51
N ASN A 146 3.54 5.78 -26.83
CA ASN A 146 4.76 6.51 -26.58
C ASN A 146 4.88 6.89 -25.10
N LEU A 147 6.00 6.54 -24.49
CA LEU A 147 6.36 6.99 -23.15
C LEU A 147 7.03 8.37 -23.28
N ILE A 148 6.26 9.43 -23.04
CA ILE A 148 6.76 10.80 -23.08
C ILE A 148 6.93 11.29 -21.65
N ASP A 149 8.14 11.71 -21.29
CA ASP A 149 8.50 12.27 -19.99
C ASP A 149 8.27 11.34 -18.78
N SER A 150 7.94 10.07 -19.00
CA SER A 150 7.77 9.07 -17.94
C SER A 150 8.93 8.08 -17.93
N THR A 151 9.53 7.90 -16.76
CA THR A 151 10.51 6.84 -16.50
C THR A 151 9.82 5.60 -15.92
N PRO A 152 10.45 4.41 -15.97
CA PRO A 152 9.93 3.24 -15.29
C PRO A 152 9.67 3.52 -13.81
N MET A 153 8.47 3.16 -13.34
CA MET A 153 8.06 3.33 -11.94
C MET A 153 8.05 1.99 -11.21
N PRO A 154 8.25 1.95 -9.88
CA PRO A 154 8.10 0.75 -9.09
C PRO A 154 6.66 0.22 -9.15
N ILE A 155 6.51 -1.10 -9.40
CA ILE A 155 5.22 -1.81 -9.39
C ILE A 155 5.18 -2.71 -8.16
N MET A 156 4.26 -2.41 -7.23
CA MET A 156 4.08 -3.13 -5.98
C MET A 156 2.80 -3.99 -6.04
N ILE A 157 2.84 -5.18 -5.45
CA ILE A 157 1.65 -6.05 -5.36
C ILE A 157 1.18 -6.15 -3.91
N SER A 158 -0.13 -6.00 -3.66
CA SER A 158 -0.68 -6.40 -2.37
C SER A 158 -0.66 -7.91 -2.22
N ALA A 159 0.16 -8.43 -1.31
CA ALA A 159 0.34 -9.87 -1.13
C ALA A 159 0.40 -10.28 0.33
N LEU A 160 -0.50 -11.20 0.72
CA LEU A 160 -0.56 -11.82 2.05
C LEU A 160 -0.49 -13.35 1.95
N ALA A 161 -1.12 -13.94 0.94
CA ALA A 161 -1.16 -15.38 0.72
C ALA A 161 0.14 -15.90 0.06
N PRO A 162 0.56 -17.15 0.33
CA PRO A 162 1.82 -17.70 -0.18
C PRO A 162 2.01 -17.61 -1.69
N MET A 163 0.96 -17.91 -2.47
CA MET A 163 1.04 -17.81 -3.94
C MET A 163 1.19 -16.38 -4.43
N MET A 164 0.51 -15.42 -3.80
CA MET A 164 0.62 -14.01 -4.18
C MET A 164 1.98 -13.44 -3.77
N LEU A 165 2.54 -13.84 -2.61
CA LEU A 165 3.90 -13.50 -2.20
C LEU A 165 4.95 -14.07 -3.15
N LYS A 166 4.71 -15.29 -3.67
CA LYS A 166 5.57 -15.87 -4.73
C LYS A 166 5.52 -15.01 -5.99
N VAL A 167 4.35 -14.64 -6.47
CA VAL A 167 4.20 -13.74 -7.64
C VAL A 167 4.89 -12.41 -7.38
N ALA A 168 4.65 -11.78 -6.22
CA ALA A 168 5.31 -10.52 -5.88
C ALA A 168 6.84 -10.62 -5.90
N GLY A 169 7.40 -11.71 -5.36
CA GLY A 169 8.84 -11.95 -5.37
C GLY A 169 9.42 -12.17 -6.77
N GLU A 170 8.67 -12.81 -7.65
CA GLU A 170 9.16 -13.16 -8.99
C GLU A 170 9.04 -12.02 -10.01
N VAL A 171 7.98 -11.20 -9.96
CA VAL A 171 7.69 -10.23 -11.04
C VAL A 171 7.49 -8.78 -10.61
N ALA A 172 7.30 -8.47 -9.30
CA ALA A 172 7.09 -7.11 -8.82
C ALA A 172 8.34 -6.50 -8.16
N ASP A 173 8.32 -5.20 -7.87
CA ASP A 173 9.43 -4.51 -7.18
C ASP A 173 9.30 -4.59 -5.66
N GLY A 174 8.23 -5.22 -5.19
CA GLY A 174 7.99 -5.49 -3.79
C GLY A 174 6.54 -5.84 -3.47
N THR A 175 6.26 -5.88 -2.18
CA THR A 175 4.90 -6.12 -1.67
C THR A 175 4.44 -4.99 -0.78
N ILE A 176 3.14 -4.71 -0.82
CA ILE A 176 2.46 -3.87 0.16
C ILE A 176 1.51 -4.75 0.97
N THR A 177 1.57 -4.62 2.29
CA THR A 177 0.70 -5.32 3.21
C THR A 177 -0.17 -4.34 4.00
N TRP A 178 -1.37 -4.79 4.37
CA TRP A 178 -2.23 -4.13 5.32
C TRP A 178 -2.64 -5.12 6.39
N MET A 179 -2.68 -4.72 7.66
CA MET A 179 -3.03 -5.60 8.79
C MET A 179 -2.10 -6.83 8.98
N ALA A 180 -0.88 -6.78 8.46
CA ALA A 180 0.14 -7.77 8.75
C ALA A 180 0.96 -7.28 9.96
N GLY A 181 0.70 -7.86 11.13
CA GLY A 181 1.46 -7.56 12.34
C GLY A 181 2.91 -8.04 12.25
N LEU A 182 3.75 -7.56 13.17
CA LEU A 182 5.19 -7.82 13.20
C LEU A 182 5.54 -9.31 13.10
N THR A 183 4.83 -10.17 13.85
CA THR A 183 5.05 -11.64 13.83
C THR A 183 4.75 -12.23 12.45
N ALA A 184 3.64 -11.83 11.81
CA ALA A 184 3.28 -12.28 10.47
C ALA A 184 4.30 -11.82 9.42
N LEU A 185 4.81 -10.59 9.52
CA LEU A 185 5.85 -10.08 8.64
C LEU A 185 7.15 -10.90 8.78
N ARG A 186 7.62 -11.11 10.01
CA ARG A 186 8.88 -11.86 10.29
C ARG A 186 8.81 -13.33 9.88
N ARG A 187 7.70 -14.01 10.15
CA ARG A 187 7.62 -15.47 10.02
C ARG A 187 6.99 -15.93 8.70
N HIS A 188 6.23 -15.07 8.04
CA HIS A 188 5.49 -15.47 6.86
C HIS A 188 5.78 -14.59 5.63
N VAL A 189 5.54 -13.27 5.70
CA VAL A 189 5.60 -12.39 4.52
C VAL A 189 7.03 -12.28 3.99
N ILE A 190 7.95 -11.77 4.80
CA ILE A 190 9.32 -11.46 4.39
C ILE A 190 10.08 -12.71 3.96
N PRO A 191 10.06 -13.84 4.69
CA PRO A 191 10.76 -15.04 4.26
C PRO A 191 10.27 -15.59 2.93
N LYS A 192 8.95 -15.56 2.67
CA LYS A 192 8.38 -16.07 1.43
C LYS A 192 8.67 -15.16 0.24
N LEU A 193 8.60 -13.85 0.44
CA LEU A 193 8.95 -12.88 -0.58
C LEU A 193 10.43 -13.02 -0.99
N ASN A 194 11.34 -13.08 0.01
CA ASN A 194 12.77 -13.20 -0.22
C ASN A 194 13.14 -14.52 -0.90
N ALA A 195 12.50 -15.64 -0.51
CA ALA A 195 12.73 -16.93 -1.16
C ALA A 195 12.29 -16.90 -2.63
N ALA A 196 11.17 -16.28 -2.95
CA ALA A 196 10.69 -16.15 -4.33
C ALA A 196 11.59 -15.22 -5.15
N SER A 197 12.03 -14.09 -4.58
CA SER A 197 12.99 -13.17 -5.21
C SER A 197 14.32 -13.86 -5.53
N ALA A 198 14.89 -14.57 -4.56
CA ALA A 198 16.13 -15.31 -4.74
C ALA A 198 16.00 -16.39 -5.82
N SER A 199 14.89 -17.14 -5.84
CA SER A 199 14.63 -18.17 -6.87
C SER A 199 14.51 -17.57 -8.27
N ALA A 200 14.04 -16.33 -8.39
CA ALA A 200 13.96 -15.57 -9.64
C ALA A 200 15.23 -14.77 -9.94
N GLN A 201 16.30 -14.96 -9.17
CA GLN A 201 17.58 -14.24 -9.30
C GLN A 201 17.44 -12.72 -9.24
N ARG A 202 16.47 -12.24 -8.46
CA ARG A 202 16.23 -10.81 -8.20
C ARG A 202 16.91 -10.38 -6.90
N GLY A 203 17.18 -9.09 -6.77
CA GLY A 203 17.76 -8.51 -5.56
C GLY A 203 16.76 -8.35 -4.42
N GLN A 204 17.14 -7.53 -3.44
CA GLN A 204 16.25 -7.16 -2.34
C GLN A 204 15.05 -6.37 -2.87
N LEU A 205 13.86 -6.76 -2.43
CA LEU A 205 12.61 -6.12 -2.80
C LEU A 205 12.11 -5.19 -1.69
N ARG A 206 11.29 -4.20 -2.06
CA ARG A 206 10.61 -3.35 -1.07
C ARG A 206 9.55 -4.15 -0.31
N VAL A 207 9.53 -3.99 1.00
CA VAL A 207 8.52 -4.54 1.90
C VAL A 207 7.81 -3.35 2.56
N VAL A 208 6.62 -3.04 2.06
CA VAL A 208 5.80 -1.94 2.56
C VAL A 208 4.78 -2.49 3.55
N ALA A 209 4.87 -2.09 4.81
CA ALA A 209 3.95 -2.53 5.86
C ALA A 209 2.99 -1.39 6.27
N GLY A 210 1.70 -1.57 5.99
CA GLY A 210 0.64 -0.67 6.42
C GLY A 210 0.04 -1.10 7.76
N VAL A 211 0.02 -0.18 8.73
CA VAL A 211 -0.43 -0.46 10.10
C VAL A 211 -1.30 0.70 10.63
N PRO A 212 -2.42 0.42 11.34
CA PRO A 212 -3.12 1.43 12.11
C PRO A 212 -2.23 2.01 13.20
N PHE A 213 -2.34 3.32 13.45
CA PHE A 213 -1.46 4.04 14.35
C PHE A 213 -2.25 5.04 15.19
N SER A 214 -1.99 5.08 16.52
CA SER A 214 -2.57 6.11 17.38
C SER A 214 -1.67 6.41 18.58
N VAL A 215 -1.41 7.70 18.81
CA VAL A 215 -0.75 8.18 20.04
C VAL A 215 -1.76 8.14 21.17
N THR A 216 -1.42 7.47 22.26
CA THR A 216 -2.33 7.33 23.40
C THR A 216 -1.60 6.93 24.68
N ASP A 217 -2.07 7.42 25.83
CA ASP A 217 -1.72 6.90 27.16
C ASP A 217 -2.73 5.84 27.64
N ASP A 218 -3.92 5.75 27.00
CA ASP A 218 -4.94 4.73 27.29
C ASP A 218 -5.00 3.68 26.16
N ILE A 219 -3.97 2.82 26.14
CA ILE A 219 -3.85 1.73 25.17
C ILE A 219 -5.09 0.81 25.20
N ARG A 220 -5.66 0.57 26.39
CA ARG A 220 -6.80 -0.36 26.53
C ARG A 220 -8.04 0.17 25.79
N ASN A 221 -8.41 1.41 26.01
CA ASN A 221 -9.58 2.00 25.34
C ASN A 221 -9.32 2.21 23.86
N THR A 222 -8.15 2.70 23.47
CA THR A 222 -7.78 2.88 22.06
C THR A 222 -7.77 1.57 21.29
N LYS A 223 -7.43 0.44 21.92
CA LYS A 223 -7.52 -0.90 21.33
C LYS A 223 -8.98 -1.30 21.05
N ILE A 224 -9.94 -0.92 21.92
CA ILE A 224 -11.37 -1.15 21.68
C ILE A 224 -11.81 -0.33 20.44
N VAL A 225 -11.46 0.94 20.37
CA VAL A 225 -11.74 1.81 19.21
C VAL A 225 -11.17 1.23 17.92
N ALA A 226 -9.92 0.75 17.95
CA ALA A 226 -9.30 0.06 16.81
C ALA A 226 -10.09 -1.19 16.38
N GLY A 227 -10.56 -1.98 17.36
CA GLY A 227 -11.37 -3.18 17.12
C GLY A 227 -12.68 -2.87 16.40
N GLU A 228 -13.38 -1.82 16.79
CA GLU A 228 -14.61 -1.36 16.15
C GLU A 228 -14.35 -0.79 14.74
N LYS A 229 -13.37 0.09 14.62
CA LYS A 229 -13.03 0.78 13.37
C LYS A 229 -12.56 -0.16 12.27
N PHE A 230 -11.76 -1.16 12.63
CA PHE A 230 -11.14 -2.09 11.68
C PHE A 230 -11.78 -3.49 11.67
N GLN A 231 -12.93 -3.69 12.32
CA GLN A 231 -13.59 -5.00 12.46
C GLN A 231 -13.81 -5.75 11.14
N VAL A 232 -14.04 -5.03 10.04
CA VAL A 232 -14.27 -5.61 8.72
C VAL A 232 -13.09 -6.49 8.27
N TYR A 233 -11.87 -6.11 8.61
CA TYR A 233 -10.68 -6.87 8.25
C TYR A 233 -10.56 -8.20 9.02
N GLY A 234 -11.14 -8.31 10.19
CA GLY A 234 -11.22 -9.57 10.92
C GLY A 234 -12.14 -10.63 10.27
N ARG A 235 -13.03 -10.21 9.35
CA ARG A 235 -14.02 -11.07 8.67
C ARG A 235 -13.64 -11.44 7.24
N LEU A 236 -12.73 -10.71 6.62
CA LEU A 236 -12.26 -10.99 5.26
C LEU A 236 -11.22 -12.12 5.30
N GLU A 237 -11.42 -13.17 4.51
CA GLU A 237 -10.64 -14.40 4.54
C GLU A 237 -9.12 -14.17 4.45
N ASN A 238 -8.68 -13.30 3.55
CA ASN A 238 -7.26 -13.01 3.37
C ASN A 238 -6.65 -12.35 4.61
N TYR A 239 -7.40 -11.45 5.26
CA TYR A 239 -6.95 -10.79 6.48
C TYR A 239 -7.06 -11.71 7.70
N ARG A 240 -8.11 -12.51 7.80
CA ARG A 240 -8.18 -13.52 8.88
C ARG A 240 -6.94 -14.42 8.87
N ARG A 241 -6.58 -14.91 7.68
CA ARG A 241 -5.38 -15.75 7.51
C ARG A 241 -4.08 -15.07 7.93
N ILE A 242 -3.88 -13.78 7.60
CA ILE A 242 -2.65 -13.07 8.00
C ILE A 242 -2.63 -12.78 9.49
N LEU A 243 -3.77 -12.51 10.11
CA LEU A 243 -3.91 -12.37 11.56
C LEU A 243 -3.57 -13.71 12.26
N ASP A 244 -4.01 -14.85 11.71
CA ASP A 244 -3.67 -16.19 12.22
C ASP A 244 -2.14 -16.46 12.11
N TYR A 245 -1.49 -16.09 11.01
CA TYR A 245 -0.03 -16.14 10.91
C TYR A 245 0.68 -15.21 11.91
N GLY A 246 0.02 -14.15 12.31
CA GLY A 246 0.47 -13.21 13.34
C GLY A 246 0.22 -13.68 14.76
N GLU A 247 -0.51 -14.80 14.96
CA GLU A 247 -0.91 -15.31 16.26
C GLU A 247 -1.73 -14.29 17.06
N VAL A 248 -2.61 -13.52 16.37
CA VAL A 248 -3.43 -12.46 16.98
C VAL A 248 -4.92 -12.70 16.78
N GLU A 249 -5.74 -12.22 17.72
CA GLU A 249 -7.19 -12.45 17.70
C GLU A 249 -7.90 -11.58 16.66
N GLY A 250 -7.44 -10.34 16.48
CA GLY A 250 -8.11 -9.40 15.59
C GLY A 250 -7.26 -8.24 15.11
N PRO A 251 -7.86 -7.36 14.27
CA PRO A 251 -7.18 -6.19 13.72
C PRO A 251 -6.64 -5.21 14.77
N SER A 252 -7.30 -5.12 15.93
CA SER A 252 -6.86 -4.26 17.05
C SER A 252 -5.51 -4.67 17.62
N ASP A 253 -5.13 -5.93 17.50
CA ASP A 253 -3.84 -6.45 17.99
C ASP A 253 -2.67 -6.06 17.09
N VAL A 254 -2.97 -5.61 15.87
CA VAL A 254 -1.97 -5.15 14.90
C VAL A 254 -1.71 -3.66 15.03
N ALA A 255 -2.63 -2.89 15.62
CA ALA A 255 -2.50 -1.45 15.74
C ALA A 255 -1.29 -1.06 16.61
N MET A 256 -0.49 -0.11 16.12
CA MET A 256 0.56 0.54 16.92
C MET A 256 -0.05 1.57 17.85
N LEU A 257 0.04 1.33 19.13
CA LEU A 257 -0.55 2.15 20.19
C LEU A 257 0.48 2.45 21.27
N GLY A 258 0.47 3.66 21.77
CA GLY A 258 1.31 4.07 22.90
C GLY A 258 1.70 5.54 22.86
N ASN A 259 2.55 5.94 23.82
CA ASN A 259 3.20 7.24 23.79
C ASN A 259 4.38 7.24 22.78
N GLU A 260 4.99 8.40 22.58
CA GLU A 260 6.07 8.60 21.61
C GLU A 260 7.21 7.57 21.73
N VAL A 261 7.69 7.30 22.94
CA VAL A 261 8.79 6.36 23.20
C VAL A 261 8.40 4.93 22.80
N GLN A 262 7.20 4.50 23.22
CA GLN A 262 6.69 3.16 22.89
C GLN A 262 6.47 2.98 21.38
N LEU A 263 6.02 4.02 20.71
CA LEU A 263 5.80 4.01 19.26
C LEU A 263 7.13 3.97 18.49
N ALA A 264 8.14 4.73 18.92
CA ALA A 264 9.47 4.68 18.33
C ALA A 264 10.10 3.29 18.46
N GLU A 265 9.97 2.63 19.62
CA GLU A 265 10.44 1.26 19.82
C GLU A 265 9.69 0.26 18.91
N GLN A 266 8.37 0.39 18.75
CA GLN A 266 7.60 -0.46 17.85
C GLN A 266 8.03 -0.24 16.40
N ILE A 267 8.21 0.98 15.94
CA ILE A 267 8.67 1.32 14.59
C ILE A 267 10.05 0.67 14.32
N ALA A 268 10.99 0.80 15.25
CA ALA A 268 12.31 0.17 15.13
C ALA A 268 12.20 -1.35 14.92
N GLN A 269 11.30 -2.03 15.64
CA GLN A 269 11.11 -3.47 15.52
C GLN A 269 10.59 -3.89 14.13
N TYR A 270 9.80 -3.06 13.44
CA TYR A 270 9.37 -3.34 12.06
C TYR A 270 10.54 -3.25 11.09
N PHE A 271 11.39 -2.24 11.22
CA PHE A 271 12.60 -2.12 10.38
C PHE A 271 13.60 -3.24 10.65
N ASP A 272 13.82 -3.63 11.90
CA ASP A 272 14.65 -4.78 12.29
C ASP A 272 14.12 -6.11 11.71
N ALA A 273 12.83 -6.20 11.48
CA ALA A 273 12.22 -7.36 10.85
C ALA A 273 12.48 -7.44 9.33
N GLY A 274 12.97 -6.36 8.70
CA GLY A 274 13.23 -6.26 7.28
C GLY A 274 12.14 -5.51 6.48
N VAL A 275 11.27 -4.77 7.15
CA VAL A 275 10.39 -3.78 6.50
C VAL A 275 11.26 -2.65 5.95
N THR A 276 11.05 -2.26 4.71
CA THR A 276 11.77 -1.15 4.09
C THR A 276 11.04 0.17 4.21
N ASP A 277 9.71 0.09 4.19
CA ASP A 277 8.79 1.22 4.24
C ASP A 277 7.65 0.92 5.23
N LEU A 278 7.54 1.72 6.27
CA LEU A 278 6.44 1.63 7.22
C LEU A 278 5.44 2.75 6.92
N ILE A 279 4.23 2.37 6.55
CA ILE A 279 3.17 3.32 6.22
C ILE A 279 2.08 3.27 7.28
N LEU A 280 1.93 4.37 7.98
CA LEU A 280 1.08 4.45 9.15
C LEU A 280 -0.25 5.11 8.82
N ALA A 281 -1.34 4.46 9.25
CA ALA A 281 -2.70 4.97 9.11
C ALA A 281 -3.15 5.57 10.45
N PRO A 282 -3.03 6.89 10.65
CA PRO A 282 -3.41 7.51 11.89
C PRO A 282 -4.93 7.44 12.10
N PHE A 283 -5.34 7.12 13.32
CA PHE A 283 -6.74 7.16 13.72
C PHE A 283 -6.88 7.78 15.12
N ALA A 284 -8.02 8.43 15.39
CA ALA A 284 -8.30 9.01 16.68
C ALA A 284 -8.46 7.94 17.76
N SER A 285 -7.94 8.21 18.94
CA SER A 285 -8.07 7.35 20.14
C SER A 285 -9.47 7.38 20.75
N ASP A 286 -10.27 8.39 20.40
CA ASP A 286 -11.68 8.52 20.74
C ASP A 286 -12.53 8.50 19.47
N ILE A 287 -13.68 7.80 19.51
CA ILE A 287 -14.65 7.75 18.41
C ILE A 287 -15.21 9.14 18.08
N GLN A 288 -15.27 10.04 19.06
CA GLN A 288 -15.80 11.40 18.93
C GLN A 288 -14.76 12.43 18.47
N ASP A 289 -13.46 12.16 18.62
CA ASP A 289 -12.38 13.03 18.17
C ASP A 289 -11.90 12.61 16.79
N GLU A 290 -12.25 13.37 15.77
CA GLU A 290 -11.77 13.16 14.40
C GLU A 290 -10.42 13.89 14.14
N SER A 291 -9.86 14.63 15.11
CA SER A 291 -8.59 15.32 14.95
C SER A 291 -7.40 14.37 15.13
N ASN A 292 -6.75 14.03 14.03
CA ASN A 292 -5.53 13.22 14.07
C ASN A 292 -4.24 14.08 14.18
N LEU A 293 -4.35 15.34 14.57
CA LEU A 293 -3.21 16.27 14.54
C LEU A 293 -2.10 15.85 15.52
N SER A 294 -2.45 15.46 16.75
CA SER A 294 -1.46 14.97 17.72
C SER A 294 -0.73 13.71 17.23
N ASN A 295 -1.43 12.83 16.53
CA ASN A 295 -0.83 11.65 15.90
C ASN A 295 0.21 12.05 14.85
N LEU A 296 -0.09 13.04 14.02
CA LEU A 296 0.82 13.49 12.96
C LEU A 296 2.04 14.23 13.51
N ASP A 297 1.87 15.04 14.56
CA ASP A 297 2.98 15.78 15.18
C ASP A 297 3.99 14.82 15.84
N THR A 298 3.50 13.84 16.62
CA THR A 298 4.34 12.81 17.23
C THR A 298 5.03 11.95 16.15
N LEU A 299 4.29 11.53 15.12
CA LEU A 299 4.85 10.72 14.04
C LEU A 299 5.91 11.49 13.24
N GLN A 300 5.73 12.80 13.04
CA GLN A 300 6.72 13.66 12.41
C GLN A 300 8.02 13.70 13.24
N GLY A 301 7.92 13.83 14.57
CA GLY A 301 9.07 13.78 15.47
C GLY A 301 9.86 12.49 15.34
N ILE A 302 9.16 11.35 15.39
CA ILE A 302 9.77 10.03 15.22
C ILE A 302 10.38 9.88 13.81
N ALA A 303 9.67 10.27 12.75
CA ALA A 303 10.15 10.14 11.37
C ALA A 303 11.45 10.93 11.12
N ALA A 304 11.60 12.09 11.77
CA ALA A 304 12.81 12.90 11.64
C ALA A 304 14.08 12.17 12.12
N GLU A 305 13.97 11.22 13.06
CA GLU A 305 15.10 10.40 13.53
C GLU A 305 15.60 9.39 12.49
N TYR A 306 14.76 9.01 11.51
CA TYR A 306 15.11 8.06 10.46
C TYR A 306 15.56 8.73 9.14
N ASN A 307 15.39 10.05 9.02
CA ASN A 307 15.75 10.83 7.82
C ASN A 307 17.16 11.46 7.90
N VAL A 308 18.05 10.94 8.77
CA VAL A 308 19.44 11.39 8.98
C VAL A 308 20.44 10.62 8.14
#